data_30d9f04e89febcb00af534567cf35390
#
_entry.id   30d9f04e89febcb00af534567cf35390
#
_cell.length_a   1.000
_cell.length_b   1.000
_cell.length_c   1.000
_cell.angle_alpha   90.00
_cell.angle_beta   90.00
_cell.angle_gamma   90.00
#
_symmetry.space_group_name_H-M   'P 1'
#
loop_
_entity.id
_entity.type
_entity.pdbx_description
1 polymer ?
#
loop_
_entity_poly.entity_id
_entity_poly.type
_entity_poly.pdbx_seq_one_letter_code
_entity_poly.pdbx_strand_id
1 'polypeptide(L)'
;MIKDNQQYFNKLHVLIDALVIIVSYVFAWWLKFLSGILDHEVGVLSFEFYMRALLLIVPVYILLYYAFNLYTSKRVQGRRLEFSNIVMANTVGLLLMFAALFTLTSYNPQYRNFSREMLFYFYVTNIVVEEIVRLLIRRFLRSIRRRGYNLKHILLVGYSRAAEQYIDRIQQNPQWGYNVRGVLDDNIARGTSYKGVKVIGSIGNLNYILPQNSLDEIAIPLGLEEYYKLEK
;
A
#
# COMPACT_ATOMS: atom_id res chain seq x y z
N MET A 1 -10.65 -18.22 1.33
CA MET A 1 -10.70 -17.53 0.03
C MET A 1 -10.20 -16.07 0.05
N ILE A 2 -10.32 -15.30 1.11
CA ILE A 2 -10.00 -13.86 1.07
C ILE A 2 -8.57 -13.55 1.51
N LYS A 3 -7.94 -14.35 2.39
CA LYS A 3 -6.49 -14.30 2.64
C LYS A 3 -5.67 -14.50 1.36
N ASP A 4 -6.12 -15.34 0.48
CA ASP A 4 -5.43 -15.66 -0.78
C ASP A 4 -5.38 -14.47 -1.73
N ASN A 5 -6.49 -13.74 -1.90
CA ASN A 5 -6.54 -12.58 -2.78
C ASN A 5 -5.67 -11.41 -2.28
N GLN A 6 -5.53 -11.22 -0.96
CA GLN A 6 -4.70 -10.14 -0.43
C GLN A 6 -3.21 -10.44 -0.60
N GLN A 7 -2.81 -11.72 -0.49
CA GLN A 7 -1.43 -12.13 -0.77
C GLN A 7 -1.07 -11.94 -2.25
N TYR A 8 -1.99 -12.27 -3.18
CA TYR A 8 -1.79 -12.01 -4.61
C TYR A 8 -1.65 -10.51 -4.93
N PHE A 9 -2.47 -9.67 -4.31
CA PHE A 9 -2.36 -8.21 -4.47
C PHE A 9 -1.03 -7.67 -3.96
N ASN A 10 -0.54 -8.16 -2.81
CA ASN A 10 0.76 -7.73 -2.30
C ASN A 10 1.91 -8.18 -3.21
N LYS A 11 1.88 -9.42 -3.73
CA LYS A 11 2.86 -9.90 -4.72
C LYS A 11 2.84 -9.07 -6.00
N LEU A 12 1.64 -8.71 -6.47
CA LEU A 12 1.49 -7.86 -7.65
C LEU A 12 2.08 -6.46 -7.43
N HIS A 13 1.88 -5.86 -6.25
CA HIS A 13 2.50 -4.58 -5.91
C HIS A 13 4.03 -4.66 -5.92
N VAL A 14 4.62 -5.70 -5.32
CA VAL A 14 6.07 -5.93 -5.35
C VAL A 14 6.59 -6.01 -6.79
N LEU A 15 5.88 -6.72 -7.67
CA LEU A 15 6.26 -6.83 -9.09
C LEU A 15 6.17 -5.48 -9.81
N ILE A 16 5.11 -4.71 -9.56
CA ILE A 16 4.93 -3.37 -10.14
C ILE A 16 6.04 -2.44 -9.66
N ASP A 17 6.34 -2.42 -8.37
CA ASP A 17 7.39 -1.58 -7.80
C ASP A 17 8.77 -1.95 -8.38
N ALA A 18 9.06 -3.26 -8.55
CA ALA A 18 10.28 -3.69 -9.23
C ALA A 18 10.38 -3.15 -10.66
N LEU A 19 9.28 -3.18 -11.43
CA LEU A 19 9.23 -2.61 -12.77
C LEU A 19 9.41 -1.08 -12.74
N VAL A 20 8.78 -0.39 -11.80
CA VAL A 20 8.94 1.05 -11.63
C VAL A 20 10.39 1.42 -11.36
N ILE A 21 11.06 0.71 -10.44
CA ILE A 21 12.47 0.93 -10.12
C ILE A 21 13.34 0.75 -11.38
N ILE A 22 13.15 -0.33 -12.12
CA ILE A 22 13.89 -0.62 -13.35
C ILE A 22 13.67 0.48 -14.39
N VAL A 23 12.41 0.83 -14.67
CA VAL A 23 12.06 1.86 -15.67
C VAL A 23 12.61 3.22 -15.26
N SER A 24 12.48 3.60 -14.00
CA SER A 24 12.99 4.87 -13.48
C SER A 24 14.51 4.96 -13.57
N TYR A 25 15.21 3.85 -13.31
CA TYR A 25 16.66 3.78 -13.40
C TYR A 25 17.16 3.89 -14.85
N VAL A 26 16.53 3.14 -15.75
CA VAL A 26 16.84 3.18 -17.20
C VAL A 26 16.53 4.57 -17.77
N PHE A 27 15.41 5.18 -17.36
CA PHE A 27 15.05 6.53 -17.76
C PHE A 27 16.04 7.57 -17.24
N ALA A 28 16.51 7.46 -16.00
CA ALA A 28 17.52 8.36 -15.44
C ALA A 28 18.86 8.22 -16.18
N TRP A 29 19.24 7.02 -16.57
CA TRP A 29 20.41 6.79 -17.42
C TRP A 29 20.24 7.42 -18.80
N TRP A 30 19.09 7.21 -19.45
CA TRP A 30 18.77 7.84 -20.73
C TRP A 30 18.79 9.36 -20.64
N LEU A 31 18.21 9.93 -19.59
CA LEU A 31 18.15 11.37 -19.36
C LEU A 31 19.56 11.96 -19.23
N LYS A 32 20.46 11.32 -18.50
CA LYS A 32 21.84 11.80 -18.30
C LYS A 32 22.70 11.68 -19.56
N PHE A 33 22.64 10.56 -20.25
CA PHE A 33 23.64 10.22 -21.28
C PHE A 33 23.15 10.33 -22.72
N LEU A 34 21.84 10.29 -23.00
CA LEU A 34 21.33 10.25 -24.37
C LEU A 34 20.37 11.38 -24.74
N SER A 35 19.73 12.05 -23.75
CA SER A 35 18.63 12.98 -24.03
C SER A 35 19.06 14.29 -24.71
N GLY A 36 20.33 14.68 -24.65
CA GLY A 36 20.79 15.99 -25.12
C GLY A 36 20.29 17.20 -24.32
N ILE A 37 19.52 16.96 -23.25
CA ILE A 37 18.92 18.02 -22.42
C ILE A 37 19.92 18.52 -21.37
N LEU A 38 20.82 17.65 -20.94
CA LEU A 38 21.84 17.91 -19.92
C LEU A 38 23.23 17.82 -20.55
N ASP A 39 24.21 18.52 -19.99
CA ASP A 39 25.59 18.50 -20.51
C ASP A 39 26.11 17.05 -20.55
N HIS A 40 26.54 16.64 -21.74
CA HIS A 40 27.06 15.31 -21.99
C HIS A 40 28.52 15.23 -21.55
N GLU A 41 28.77 14.83 -20.34
CA GLU A 41 30.00 14.09 -20.09
C GLU A 41 29.82 12.70 -20.72
N VAL A 42 30.56 12.43 -21.77
CA VAL A 42 30.62 11.11 -22.38
C VAL A 42 30.96 10.10 -21.27
N GLY A 43 29.98 9.32 -20.84
CA GLY A 43 30.14 8.40 -19.73
C GLY A 43 31.26 7.41 -20.05
N VAL A 44 32.28 7.39 -19.21
CA VAL A 44 33.42 6.46 -19.33
C VAL A 44 33.01 5.00 -19.14
N LEU A 45 31.79 4.78 -18.56
CA LEU A 45 31.27 3.44 -18.28
C LEU A 45 30.19 3.04 -19.29
N SER A 46 30.21 1.77 -19.69
CA SER A 46 29.24 1.21 -20.63
C SER A 46 27.83 1.13 -20.01
N PHE A 47 26.79 1.13 -20.86
CA PHE A 47 25.42 0.88 -20.47
C PHE A 47 25.27 -0.40 -19.65
N GLU A 48 25.93 -1.47 -20.10
CA GLU A 48 25.90 -2.77 -19.43
C GLU A 48 26.42 -2.69 -17.98
N PHE A 49 27.43 -1.87 -17.72
CA PHE A 49 27.96 -1.68 -16.38
C PHE A 49 26.92 -1.03 -15.45
N TYR A 50 26.18 -0.03 -15.94
CA TYR A 50 25.09 0.57 -15.19
C TYR A 50 23.95 -0.41 -14.94
N MET A 51 23.59 -1.22 -15.93
CA MET A 51 22.49 -2.20 -15.80
C MET A 51 22.80 -3.33 -14.82
N ARG A 52 24.05 -3.71 -14.65
CA ARG A 52 24.45 -4.69 -13.63
C ARG A 52 24.13 -4.22 -12.21
N ALA A 53 24.18 -2.91 -11.95
CA ALA A 53 23.83 -2.34 -10.66
C ALA A 53 22.36 -2.62 -10.27
N LEU A 54 21.44 -2.78 -11.24
CA LEU A 54 20.03 -3.11 -10.98
C LEU A 54 19.86 -4.42 -10.22
N LEU A 55 20.77 -5.40 -10.40
CA LEU A 55 20.72 -6.67 -9.67
C LEU A 55 20.80 -6.47 -8.15
N LEU A 56 21.43 -5.40 -7.70
CA LEU A 56 21.51 -5.03 -6.29
C LEU A 56 20.47 -3.98 -5.91
N ILE A 57 20.23 -2.99 -6.76
CA ILE A 57 19.34 -1.86 -6.49
C ILE A 57 17.90 -2.35 -6.29
N VAL A 58 17.38 -3.20 -7.20
CA VAL A 58 15.97 -3.66 -7.13
C VAL A 58 15.67 -4.38 -5.82
N PRO A 59 16.40 -5.43 -5.39
CA PRO A 59 16.08 -6.10 -4.13
C PRO A 59 16.27 -5.19 -2.92
N VAL A 60 17.25 -4.29 -2.90
CA VAL A 60 17.46 -3.34 -1.79
C VAL A 60 16.27 -2.40 -1.69
N TYR A 61 15.79 -1.84 -2.79
CA TYR A 61 14.62 -0.95 -2.77
C TYR A 61 13.34 -1.67 -2.36
N ILE A 62 13.12 -2.91 -2.80
CA ILE A 62 11.98 -3.73 -2.37
C ILE A 62 12.02 -3.98 -0.87
N LEU A 63 13.19 -4.27 -0.30
CA LEU A 63 13.38 -4.43 1.14
C LEU A 63 13.09 -3.13 1.89
N LEU A 64 13.54 -1.98 1.38
CA LEU A 64 13.22 -0.68 1.95
C LEU A 64 11.71 -0.41 1.90
N TYR A 65 11.05 -0.67 0.79
CA TYR A 65 9.60 -0.48 0.65
C TYR A 65 8.82 -1.37 1.64
N TYR A 66 9.30 -2.58 1.89
CA TYR A 66 8.75 -3.44 2.93
C TYR A 66 8.99 -2.85 4.33
N ALA A 67 10.21 -2.41 4.64
CA ALA A 67 10.57 -1.81 5.93
C ALA A 67 9.77 -0.53 6.23
N PHE A 68 9.48 0.29 5.21
CA PHE A 68 8.65 1.49 5.32
C PHE A 68 7.14 1.21 5.18
N ASN A 69 6.69 -0.05 5.34
CA ASN A 69 5.29 -0.45 5.35
C ASN A 69 4.49 -0.05 4.09
N LEU A 70 5.12 0.00 2.93
CA LEU A 70 4.45 0.34 1.66
C LEU A 70 3.57 -0.80 1.12
N TYR A 71 3.75 -2.04 1.61
CA TYR A 71 2.96 -3.21 1.24
C TYR A 71 1.83 -3.54 2.22
N THR A 72 1.66 -2.75 3.28
CA THR A 72 0.53 -2.93 4.19
C THR A 72 -0.75 -2.39 3.56
N SER A 73 -1.75 -3.26 3.41
CA SER A 73 -3.05 -2.90 2.84
C SER A 73 -3.86 -2.05 3.82
N LYS A 74 -3.79 -0.74 3.70
CA LYS A 74 -4.61 0.18 4.49
C LYS A 74 -5.63 0.87 3.57
N ARG A 75 -6.88 0.36 3.55
CA ARG A 75 -7.96 0.89 2.68
C ARG A 75 -8.30 2.37 2.96
N VAL A 76 -8.08 2.82 4.19
CA VAL A 76 -8.43 4.16 4.71
C VAL A 76 -7.21 5.02 4.99
N GLN A 77 -6.00 4.54 4.70
CA GLN A 77 -4.77 5.30 4.97
C GLN A 77 -4.71 6.61 4.19
N GLY A 78 -4.31 7.68 4.87
CA GLY A 78 -4.10 9.00 4.26
C GLY A 78 -2.96 8.99 3.24
N ARG A 79 -3.14 9.73 2.13
CA ARG A 79 -2.13 9.87 1.06
C ARG A 79 -0.79 10.41 1.56
N ARG A 80 -0.83 11.34 2.53
CA ARG A 80 0.38 11.99 3.07
C ARG A 80 1.36 11.01 3.68
N LEU A 81 0.87 10.01 4.43
CA LEU A 81 1.73 8.99 5.04
C LEU A 81 2.36 8.08 4.00
N GLU A 82 1.61 7.68 2.96
CA GLU A 82 2.14 6.87 1.87
C GLU A 82 3.24 7.60 1.11
N PHE A 83 2.99 8.86 0.72
CA PHE A 83 3.97 9.71 0.06
C PHE A 83 5.24 9.91 0.93
N SER A 84 5.07 10.22 2.22
CA SER A 84 6.19 10.36 3.15
C SER A 84 7.03 9.08 3.23
N ASN A 85 6.39 7.91 3.27
CA ASN A 85 7.09 6.63 3.31
C ASN A 85 7.86 6.35 2.00
N ILE A 86 7.29 6.73 0.84
CA ILE A 86 7.99 6.64 -0.46
C ILE A 86 9.23 7.52 -0.45
N VAL A 87 9.09 8.78 -0.04
CA VAL A 87 10.23 9.72 0.01
C VAL A 87 11.30 9.21 0.97
N MET A 88 10.93 8.76 2.18
CA MET A 88 11.88 8.23 3.16
C MET A 88 12.61 6.99 2.65
N ALA A 89 11.89 6.02 2.08
CA ALA A 89 12.49 4.79 1.53
C ALA A 89 13.48 5.12 0.40
N ASN A 90 13.11 6.02 -0.50
CA ASN A 90 13.98 6.47 -1.59
C ASN A 90 15.19 7.24 -1.10
N THR A 91 15.03 8.09 -0.09
CA THR A 91 16.15 8.85 0.51
C THR A 91 17.15 7.90 1.17
N VAL A 92 16.69 6.93 1.95
CA VAL A 92 17.56 5.89 2.53
C VAL A 92 18.23 5.08 1.42
N GLY A 93 17.50 4.71 0.37
CA GLY A 93 18.06 4.00 -0.78
C GLY A 93 19.17 4.78 -1.48
N LEU A 94 18.98 6.08 -1.70
CA LEU A 94 20.00 6.96 -2.28
C LEU A 94 21.26 7.04 -1.40
N LEU A 95 21.09 7.20 -0.08
CA LEU A 95 22.21 7.20 0.87
C LEU A 95 22.97 5.89 0.87
N LEU A 96 22.28 4.75 0.81
CA LEU A 96 22.90 3.43 0.71
C LEU A 96 23.67 3.27 -0.59
N MET A 97 23.15 3.76 -1.73
CA MET A 97 23.86 3.74 -3.00
C MET A 97 25.14 4.59 -2.95
N PHE A 98 25.10 5.78 -2.35
CA PHE A 98 26.32 6.59 -2.17
C PHE A 98 27.34 5.93 -1.26
N ALA A 99 26.90 5.33 -0.16
CA ALA A 99 27.78 4.58 0.73
C ALA A 99 28.42 3.37 0.04
N ALA A 100 27.63 2.62 -0.74
CA ALA A 100 28.12 1.50 -1.55
C ALA A 100 29.13 1.98 -2.60
N LEU A 101 28.86 3.05 -3.33
CA LEU A 101 29.81 3.60 -4.31
C LEU A 101 31.09 4.07 -3.65
N PHE A 102 31.01 4.74 -2.49
CA PHE A 102 32.19 5.16 -1.74
C PHE A 102 33.06 3.97 -1.36
N THR A 103 32.45 2.92 -0.83
CA THR A 103 33.16 1.69 -0.45
C THR A 103 33.73 0.97 -1.68
N LEU A 104 32.95 0.79 -2.74
CA LEU A 104 33.39 0.11 -3.97
C LEU A 104 34.54 0.85 -4.68
N THR A 105 34.55 2.18 -4.63
CA THR A 105 35.65 3.00 -5.20
C THR A 105 36.97 2.73 -4.51
N SER A 106 36.96 2.37 -3.23
CA SER A 106 38.18 2.00 -2.49
C SER A 106 38.76 0.65 -2.94
N TYR A 107 37.93 -0.26 -3.41
CA TYR A 107 38.34 -1.58 -3.90
C TYR A 107 38.67 -1.59 -5.39
N ASN A 108 37.92 -0.83 -6.21
CA ASN A 108 38.08 -0.79 -7.65
C ASN A 108 37.90 0.65 -8.15
N PRO A 109 38.96 1.30 -8.67
CA PRO A 109 38.93 2.67 -9.17
C PRO A 109 37.94 2.91 -10.30
N GLN A 110 37.48 1.88 -11.01
CA GLN A 110 36.52 1.98 -12.09
C GLN A 110 35.18 2.61 -11.60
N TYR A 111 34.76 2.30 -10.34
CA TYR A 111 33.55 2.88 -9.76
C TYR A 111 33.64 4.40 -9.50
N ARG A 112 34.84 5.00 -9.55
CA ARG A 112 35.02 6.45 -9.47
C ARG A 112 34.31 7.21 -10.58
N ASN A 113 34.20 6.57 -11.75
CA ASN A 113 33.59 7.11 -12.94
C ASN A 113 32.06 6.90 -13.00
N PHE A 114 31.47 6.31 -11.95
CA PHE A 114 30.02 6.13 -11.88
C PHE A 114 29.36 7.50 -11.62
N SER A 115 28.41 7.89 -12.46
CA SER A 115 27.75 9.19 -12.38
C SER A 115 26.86 9.31 -11.14
N ARG A 116 27.21 10.21 -10.24
CA ARG A 116 26.42 10.53 -9.04
C ARG A 116 25.16 11.31 -9.39
N GLU A 117 25.23 12.14 -10.41
CA GLU A 117 24.08 12.90 -10.91
C GLU A 117 22.99 11.98 -11.46
N MET A 118 23.36 10.91 -12.17
CA MET A 118 22.42 9.90 -12.65
C MET A 118 21.65 9.26 -11.48
N LEU A 119 22.29 9.01 -10.34
CA LEU A 119 21.61 8.51 -9.14
C LEU A 119 20.62 9.53 -8.57
N PHE A 120 20.94 10.81 -8.63
CA PHE A 120 20.02 11.87 -8.22
C PHE A 120 18.80 11.95 -9.17
N TYR A 121 19.02 11.85 -10.47
CA TYR A 121 17.90 11.76 -11.44
C TYR A 121 17.04 10.51 -11.22
N PHE A 122 17.68 9.38 -10.92
CA PHE A 122 16.95 8.16 -10.55
C PHE A 122 16.10 8.39 -9.29
N TYR A 123 16.66 9.00 -8.25
CA TYR A 123 15.93 9.32 -7.02
C TYR A 123 14.66 10.13 -7.29
N VAL A 124 14.78 11.23 -8.02
CA VAL A 124 13.64 12.11 -8.34
C VAL A 124 12.62 11.38 -9.21
N THR A 125 13.08 10.73 -10.27
CA THR A 125 12.21 10.02 -11.23
C THR A 125 11.47 8.88 -10.54
N ASN A 126 12.15 8.11 -9.70
CA ASN A 126 11.57 6.98 -9.02
C ASN A 126 10.46 7.42 -8.05
N ILE A 127 10.66 8.49 -7.27
CA ILE A 127 9.61 9.06 -6.41
C ILE A 127 8.40 9.48 -7.24
N VAL A 128 8.61 10.20 -8.33
CA VAL A 128 7.52 10.71 -9.17
C VAL A 128 6.74 9.58 -9.83
N VAL A 129 7.43 8.62 -10.45
CA VAL A 129 6.79 7.50 -11.14
C VAL A 129 6.06 6.61 -10.14
N GLU A 130 6.69 6.32 -8.98
CA GLU A 130 6.09 5.51 -7.92
C GLU A 130 4.79 6.14 -7.40
N GLU A 131 4.79 7.45 -7.13
CA GLU A 131 3.58 8.15 -6.68
C GLU A 131 2.48 8.13 -7.74
N ILE A 132 2.81 8.35 -9.01
CA ILE A 132 1.85 8.28 -10.12
C ILE A 132 1.23 6.88 -10.22
N VAL A 133 2.05 5.84 -10.20
CA VAL A 133 1.58 4.45 -10.28
C VAL A 133 0.66 4.11 -9.11
N ARG A 134 1.03 4.48 -7.88
CA ARG A 134 0.19 4.28 -6.70
C ARG A 134 -1.12 5.04 -6.77
N LEU A 135 -1.12 6.27 -7.26
CA LEU A 135 -2.35 7.04 -7.49
C LEU A 135 -3.27 6.36 -8.52
N LEU A 136 -2.70 5.83 -9.61
CA LEU A 136 -3.46 5.11 -10.64
C LEU A 136 -4.07 3.82 -10.09
N ILE A 137 -3.28 3.00 -9.38
CA ILE A 137 -3.77 1.76 -8.73
C ILE A 137 -4.88 2.10 -7.73
N ARG A 138 -4.70 3.12 -6.91
CA ARG A 138 -5.71 3.55 -5.94
C ARG A 138 -6.99 4.02 -6.62
N ARG A 139 -6.88 4.78 -7.70
CA ARG A 139 -8.03 5.26 -8.48
C ARG A 139 -8.80 4.09 -9.11
N PHE A 140 -8.08 3.15 -9.68
CA PHE A 140 -8.62 1.91 -10.26
C PHE A 140 -9.34 1.07 -9.21
N LEU A 141 -8.72 0.78 -8.08
CA LEU A 141 -9.32 0.00 -6.99
C LEU A 141 -10.57 0.69 -6.42
N ARG A 142 -10.56 2.01 -6.26
CA ARG A 142 -11.74 2.77 -5.82
C ARG A 142 -12.89 2.68 -6.83
N SER A 143 -12.59 2.72 -8.12
CA SER A 143 -13.59 2.56 -9.18
C SER A 143 -14.23 1.18 -9.15
N ILE A 144 -13.44 0.12 -9.02
CA ILE A 144 -13.92 -1.27 -8.91
C ILE A 144 -14.79 -1.45 -7.67
N ARG A 145 -14.39 -0.91 -6.52
CA ARG A 145 -15.16 -1.01 -5.27
C ARG A 145 -16.50 -0.29 -5.35
N ARG A 146 -16.57 0.87 -6.00
CA ARG A 146 -17.84 1.58 -6.26
C ARG A 146 -18.82 0.75 -7.08
N ARG A 147 -18.32 -0.15 -7.95
CA ARG A 147 -19.14 -1.08 -8.75
C ARG A 147 -19.52 -2.36 -7.98
N GLY A 148 -19.20 -2.44 -6.68
CA GLY A 148 -19.54 -3.60 -5.83
C GLY A 148 -18.55 -4.77 -5.87
N TYR A 149 -17.41 -4.62 -6.55
CA TYR A 149 -16.38 -5.65 -6.58
C TYR A 149 -15.32 -5.43 -5.48
N ASN A 150 -14.63 -6.49 -5.09
CA ASN A 150 -13.57 -6.46 -4.07
C ASN A 150 -14.04 -5.82 -2.74
N LEU A 151 -15.26 -6.15 -2.33
CA LEU A 151 -15.81 -5.71 -1.06
C LEU A 151 -15.29 -6.57 0.08
N LYS A 152 -15.06 -5.96 1.24
CA LYS A 152 -14.89 -6.64 2.52
C LYS A 152 -16.22 -6.70 3.25
N HIS A 153 -16.56 -7.89 3.70
CA HIS A 153 -17.78 -8.13 4.46
C HIS A 153 -17.50 -7.99 5.96
N ILE A 154 -18.21 -7.04 6.59
CA ILE A 154 -18.05 -6.71 8.00
C ILE A 154 -19.29 -7.18 8.76
N LEU A 155 -19.05 -7.77 9.93
CA LEU A 155 -20.05 -8.00 10.96
C LEU A 155 -19.85 -7.00 12.08
N LEU A 156 -20.91 -6.31 12.49
CA LEU A 156 -20.88 -5.43 13.65
C LEU A 156 -21.31 -6.19 14.89
N VAL A 157 -20.63 -5.96 15.99
CA VAL A 157 -20.98 -6.50 17.30
C VAL A 157 -21.35 -5.34 18.23
N GLY A 158 -22.60 -5.34 18.68
CA GLY A 158 -23.23 -4.25 19.44
C GLY A 158 -23.99 -3.26 18.55
N TYR A 159 -25.30 -3.09 18.82
CA TYR A 159 -26.13 -2.08 18.20
C TYR A 159 -26.13 -0.82 19.08
N SER A 160 -25.53 0.22 18.60
CA SER A 160 -25.41 1.48 19.32
C SER A 160 -25.49 2.64 18.33
N ARG A 161 -25.61 3.87 18.83
CA ARG A 161 -25.50 5.08 18.00
C ARG A 161 -24.18 5.14 17.22
N ALA A 162 -23.10 4.60 17.80
CA ALA A 162 -21.82 4.48 17.13
C ALA A 162 -21.88 3.47 15.96
N ALA A 163 -22.64 2.37 16.10
CA ALA A 163 -22.90 1.41 15.03
C ALA A 163 -23.66 2.05 13.87
N GLU A 164 -24.69 2.84 14.16
CA GLU A 164 -25.46 3.59 13.15
C GLU A 164 -24.57 4.58 12.38
N GLN A 165 -23.74 5.36 13.10
CA GLN A 165 -22.78 6.27 12.49
C GLN A 165 -21.72 5.54 11.63
N TYR A 166 -21.31 4.35 12.06
CA TYR A 166 -20.39 3.52 11.31
C TYR A 166 -21.03 3.02 10.00
N ILE A 167 -22.27 2.56 10.03
CA ILE A 167 -23.06 2.18 8.85
C ILE A 167 -23.19 3.36 7.91
N ASP A 168 -23.54 4.54 8.42
CA ASP A 168 -23.66 5.76 7.64
C ASP A 168 -22.37 6.12 6.92
N ARG A 169 -21.25 6.07 7.64
CA ARG A 169 -19.94 6.36 7.09
C ARG A 169 -19.53 5.39 5.97
N ILE A 170 -19.86 4.11 6.11
CA ILE A 170 -19.60 3.12 5.06
C ILE A 170 -20.47 3.38 3.83
N GLN A 171 -21.79 3.62 4.02
CA GLN A 171 -22.71 3.86 2.91
C GLN A 171 -22.41 5.15 2.16
N GLN A 172 -21.95 6.20 2.85
CA GLN A 172 -21.51 7.46 2.23
C GLN A 172 -20.19 7.30 1.46
N ASN A 173 -19.40 6.24 1.75
CA ASN A 173 -18.09 6.03 1.16
C ASN A 173 -17.95 4.66 0.46
N PRO A 174 -18.73 4.37 -0.59
CA PRO A 174 -18.71 3.08 -1.27
C PRO A 174 -17.33 2.73 -1.86
N GLN A 175 -16.49 3.74 -2.11
CA GLN A 175 -15.10 3.56 -2.58
C GLN A 175 -14.18 2.89 -1.56
N TRP A 176 -14.55 2.81 -0.29
CA TRP A 176 -13.80 2.06 0.71
C TRP A 176 -13.96 0.55 0.52
N GLY A 177 -15.05 0.13 -0.12
CA GLY A 177 -15.32 -1.26 -0.45
C GLY A 177 -15.60 -2.10 0.79
N TYR A 178 -16.40 -1.58 1.70
CA TYR A 178 -16.94 -2.30 2.85
C TYR A 178 -18.43 -2.58 2.65
N ASN A 179 -18.87 -3.75 3.09
CA ASN A 179 -20.28 -4.15 3.11
C ASN A 179 -20.61 -4.72 4.48
N VAL A 180 -21.51 -4.04 5.21
CA VAL A 180 -21.99 -4.52 6.50
C VAL A 180 -23.04 -5.59 6.26
N ARG A 181 -22.75 -6.83 6.67
CA ARG A 181 -23.65 -7.99 6.50
C ARG A 181 -24.75 -8.05 7.54
N GLY A 182 -24.51 -7.50 8.72
CA GLY A 182 -25.48 -7.47 9.81
C GLY A 182 -24.85 -6.97 11.10
N VAL A 183 -25.70 -6.92 12.13
CA VAL A 183 -25.33 -6.55 13.49
C VAL A 183 -25.69 -7.71 14.41
N LEU A 184 -24.86 -8.00 15.40
CA LEU A 184 -25.17 -8.89 16.53
C LEU A 184 -25.40 -8.02 17.76
N ASP A 185 -26.51 -8.28 18.46
CA ASP A 185 -26.82 -7.58 19.70
C ASP A 185 -27.70 -8.47 20.59
N ASP A 186 -27.47 -8.42 21.91
CA ASP A 186 -28.23 -9.21 22.88
C ASP A 186 -29.50 -8.50 23.37
N ASN A 187 -29.55 -7.16 23.24
CA ASN A 187 -30.63 -6.35 23.80
C ASN A 187 -31.64 -5.91 22.74
N ILE A 188 -31.27 -5.96 21.47
CA ILE A 188 -32.11 -5.50 20.35
C ILE A 188 -32.75 -6.70 19.65
N ALA A 189 -34.05 -6.59 19.37
CA ALA A 189 -34.81 -7.67 18.75
C ALA A 189 -34.25 -8.02 17.36
N ARG A 190 -34.10 -9.33 17.09
CA ARG A 190 -33.71 -9.83 15.78
C ARG A 190 -34.69 -9.34 14.71
N GLY A 191 -34.16 -8.87 13.60
CA GLY A 191 -34.94 -8.28 12.49
C GLY A 191 -35.02 -6.76 12.54
N THR A 192 -34.71 -6.11 13.65
CA THR A 192 -34.54 -4.63 13.68
C THR A 192 -33.52 -4.23 12.64
N SER A 193 -33.82 -3.17 11.87
CA SER A 193 -32.93 -2.76 10.77
C SER A 193 -32.67 -1.27 10.79
N TYR A 194 -31.44 -0.89 10.44
CA TYR A 194 -31.04 0.49 10.20
C TYR A 194 -30.44 0.61 8.80
N LYS A 195 -31.06 1.43 7.94
CA LYS A 195 -30.64 1.65 6.54
C LYS A 195 -30.35 0.35 5.77
N GLY A 196 -31.18 -0.66 5.96
CA GLY A 196 -31.05 -1.96 5.27
C GLY A 196 -30.13 -2.97 5.94
N VAL A 197 -29.38 -2.58 7.00
CA VAL A 197 -28.55 -3.49 7.80
C VAL A 197 -29.41 -4.02 8.97
N LYS A 198 -29.54 -5.35 9.07
CA LYS A 198 -30.40 -6.02 10.05
C LYS A 198 -29.63 -6.54 11.25
N VAL A 199 -30.27 -6.55 12.42
CA VAL A 199 -29.83 -7.36 13.55
C VAL A 199 -30.14 -8.83 13.24
N ILE A 200 -29.09 -9.64 13.09
CA ILE A 200 -29.19 -11.03 12.63
C ILE A 200 -29.16 -12.06 13.74
N GLY A 201 -28.75 -11.68 14.93
CA GLY A 201 -28.72 -12.58 16.09
C GLY A 201 -28.08 -11.97 17.32
N SER A 202 -27.92 -12.78 18.36
CA SER A 202 -27.21 -12.43 19.60
C SER A 202 -25.69 -12.58 19.46
N ILE A 203 -24.94 -11.97 20.34
CA ILE A 203 -23.45 -12.03 20.38
C ILE A 203 -22.99 -13.47 20.61
N GLY A 204 -23.73 -14.24 21.43
CA GLY A 204 -23.45 -15.68 21.66
C GLY A 204 -23.47 -16.54 20.40
N ASN A 205 -24.15 -16.10 19.34
CA ASN A 205 -24.22 -16.81 18.06
C ASN A 205 -23.01 -16.53 17.14
N LEU A 206 -22.03 -15.74 17.57
CA LEU A 206 -20.87 -15.36 16.78
C LEU A 206 -20.14 -16.59 16.21
N ASN A 207 -19.86 -17.58 17.04
CA ASN A 207 -19.15 -18.81 16.63
C ASN A 207 -19.90 -19.63 15.58
N TYR A 208 -21.24 -19.52 15.53
CA TYR A 208 -22.06 -20.20 14.56
C TYR A 208 -22.17 -19.42 13.24
N ILE A 209 -22.19 -18.09 13.32
CA ILE A 209 -22.36 -17.19 12.17
C ILE A 209 -21.06 -17.02 11.39
N LEU A 210 -19.90 -17.02 12.05
CA LEU A 210 -18.59 -16.86 11.43
C LEU A 210 -18.29 -17.89 10.31
N PRO A 211 -18.54 -19.20 10.48
CA PRO A 211 -18.25 -20.17 9.43
C PRO A 211 -19.21 -20.10 8.25
N GLN A 212 -20.45 -19.68 8.48
CA GLN A 212 -21.53 -19.70 7.48
C GLN A 212 -21.49 -18.47 6.55
N ASN A 213 -20.96 -17.37 7.05
CA ASN A 213 -20.83 -16.14 6.28
C ASN A 213 -19.34 -15.90 6.00
N SER A 214 -18.97 -15.72 4.74
CA SER A 214 -17.62 -15.33 4.35
C SER A 214 -17.33 -13.90 4.86
N LEU A 215 -17.08 -13.79 6.18
CA LEU A 215 -16.78 -12.53 6.86
C LEU A 215 -15.29 -12.27 6.83
N ASP A 216 -14.93 -11.02 6.55
CA ASP A 216 -13.56 -10.56 6.48
C ASP A 216 -13.10 -9.90 7.76
N GLU A 217 -14.03 -9.24 8.44
CA GLU A 217 -13.71 -8.33 9.53
C GLU A 217 -14.88 -8.26 10.51
N ILE A 218 -14.57 -8.20 11.80
CA ILE A 218 -15.53 -7.93 12.87
C ILE A 218 -15.20 -6.54 13.37
N ALA A 219 -16.19 -5.66 13.46
CA ALA A 219 -16.05 -4.35 14.06
C ALA A 219 -16.96 -4.24 15.28
N ILE A 220 -16.41 -3.69 16.36
CA ILE A 220 -17.12 -3.46 17.61
C ILE A 220 -17.25 -1.94 17.78
N PRO A 221 -18.33 -1.33 17.29
CA PRO A 221 -18.54 0.11 17.37
C PRO A 221 -19.07 0.46 18.76
N LEU A 222 -18.16 0.71 19.70
CA LEU A 222 -18.49 1.16 21.05
C LEU A 222 -18.30 2.67 21.17
N GLY A 223 -19.22 3.33 21.86
CA GLY A 223 -19.02 4.70 22.36
C GLY A 223 -17.96 4.70 23.46
N LEU A 224 -17.31 5.84 23.69
CA LEU A 224 -16.32 6.00 24.78
C LEU A 224 -16.87 5.57 26.15
N GLU A 225 -18.17 5.77 26.38
CA GLU A 225 -18.86 5.39 27.60
C GLU A 225 -19.13 3.87 27.73
N GLU A 226 -18.95 3.11 26.66
CA GLU A 226 -19.24 1.67 26.59
C GLU A 226 -17.99 0.79 26.58
N TYR A 227 -16.81 1.37 26.76
CA TYR A 227 -15.51 0.68 26.71
C TYR A 227 -15.39 -0.47 27.72
N TYR A 228 -16.11 -0.36 28.87
CA TYR A 228 -16.16 -1.41 29.89
C TYR A 228 -16.83 -2.72 29.41
N LYS A 229 -17.57 -2.69 28.30
CA LYS A 229 -18.19 -3.89 27.70
C LYS A 229 -17.18 -4.77 26.93
N LEU A 230 -15.96 -4.31 26.69
CA LEU A 230 -14.91 -5.08 26.01
C LEU A 230 -14.26 -6.15 26.91
N GLU A 231 -14.43 -6.06 28.23
CA GLU A 231 -13.82 -7.00 29.19
C GLU A 231 -14.67 -8.25 29.46
N LYS A 232 -15.81 -8.39 28.81
CA LYS A 232 -16.67 -9.59 28.85
C LYS A 232 -16.58 -10.37 27.55
#